data_75fb5e55aadf0dba4f7d891b3bc84f7b
#
_entry.id   75fb5e55aadf0dba4f7d891b3bc84f7b
#
_cell.length_a   1.000
_cell.length_b   1.000
_cell.length_c   1.000
_cell.angle_alpha   90.00
_cell.angle_beta   90.00
_cell.angle_gamma   90.00
#
_symmetry.space_group_name_H-M   'P 1'
#
loop_
_entity.id
_entity.type
_entity.pdbx_description
1 polymer ?
#
loop_
_entity_poly.entity_id
_entity_poly.type
_entity_poly.pdbx_seq_one_letter_code
_entity_poly.pdbx_strand_id
1 'polypeptide(L)'
;MVIVFNVGYTANPWSEKDMDRYGLGGTEKCVALVAKELSKQGHDVYVTGQIHENNPEDNPRYLRYESLSKIPNTIDLLVGVNYIHYLVYFQDFDVKKNYFWIHNTEYYQWYQGEELDKDIYHIRNRNIDNVVALTRWHKNYLVDNFSLNEEDVLIIANPVNDEAFVDFSYKSKIPNSFIYTSHSERGLRNVIDEWPSILEKLPDATLHIATPSYGLEYFTKNFLHEIMPMQGVTFYGSLGQKDLYTLMAKCEMWYYPSDYEETFCLTAVEMMGHGVTPITRLTASLQNVVGAKNAETIEEGLQLAL
;
A
#
# COMPACT_ATOMS: atom_id res chain seq x y z
N MET A 1 -7.30 -14.40 -21.49
CA MET A 1 -7.93 -14.95 -20.29
C MET A 1 -8.86 -13.89 -19.71
N VAL A 2 -9.96 -14.30 -19.10
CA VAL A 2 -10.82 -13.45 -18.27
C VAL A 2 -10.26 -13.45 -16.86
N ILE A 3 -9.82 -12.30 -16.37
CA ILE A 3 -9.21 -12.12 -15.06
C ILE A 3 -10.02 -11.10 -14.25
N VAL A 4 -10.39 -11.47 -13.04
CA VAL A 4 -11.22 -10.61 -12.17
C VAL A 4 -10.51 -10.37 -10.85
N PHE A 5 -10.34 -9.11 -10.47
CA PHE A 5 -9.92 -8.68 -9.14
C PHE A 5 -11.13 -8.18 -8.36
N ASN A 6 -11.34 -8.66 -7.15
CA ASN A 6 -12.34 -8.10 -6.25
C ASN A 6 -11.64 -7.41 -5.07
N VAL A 7 -11.77 -6.08 -4.98
CA VAL A 7 -11.08 -5.26 -3.98
C VAL A 7 -11.89 -4.98 -2.71
N GLY A 8 -13.12 -5.50 -2.66
CA GLY A 8 -13.98 -5.35 -1.49
C GLY A 8 -14.47 -3.92 -1.26
N TYR A 9 -14.52 -3.53 0.01
CA TYR A 9 -14.98 -2.21 0.45
C TYR A 9 -13.79 -1.29 0.70
N THR A 10 -13.96 -0.03 0.34
CA THR A 10 -12.99 1.03 0.56
C THR A 10 -13.68 2.23 1.21
N ALA A 11 -12.94 3.09 1.90
CA ALA A 11 -13.52 4.27 2.57
C ALA A 11 -14.24 5.20 1.58
N ASN A 12 -13.72 5.32 0.36
CA ASN A 12 -14.33 6.08 -0.72
C ASN A 12 -14.24 5.27 -2.02
N PRO A 13 -15.24 5.33 -2.91
CA PRO A 13 -15.10 4.78 -4.25
C PRO A 13 -13.89 5.39 -4.98
N TRP A 14 -13.17 4.57 -5.72
CA TRP A 14 -11.95 4.98 -6.40
C TRP A 14 -11.90 4.44 -7.85
N SER A 15 -10.98 4.98 -8.63
CA SER A 15 -10.61 4.51 -9.96
C SER A 15 -9.10 4.68 -10.19
N GLU A 16 -8.56 4.12 -11.26
CA GLU A 16 -7.15 4.31 -11.63
C GLU A 16 -6.75 5.79 -11.73
N LYS A 17 -7.66 6.66 -12.20
CA LYS A 17 -7.43 8.09 -12.37
C LYS A 17 -7.16 8.84 -11.05
N ASP A 18 -7.60 8.28 -9.93
CA ASP A 18 -7.43 8.90 -8.61
C ASP A 18 -5.98 8.75 -8.11
N MET A 19 -5.21 7.82 -8.69
CA MET A 19 -3.79 7.65 -8.39
C MET A 19 -3.00 8.95 -8.58
N ASP A 20 -3.24 9.65 -9.68
CA ASP A 20 -2.54 10.90 -10.01
C ASP A 20 -3.16 12.13 -9.35
N ARG A 21 -4.44 12.07 -8.97
CA ARG A 21 -5.17 13.23 -8.43
C ARG A 21 -5.05 13.37 -6.93
N TYR A 22 -5.24 12.27 -6.21
CA TYR A 22 -5.37 12.28 -4.74
C TYR A 22 -4.46 11.26 -4.07
N GLY A 23 -3.82 10.39 -4.87
CA GLY A 23 -3.19 9.17 -4.40
C GLY A 23 -4.19 8.05 -4.13
N LEU A 24 -3.73 6.82 -4.17
CA LEU A 24 -4.48 5.62 -3.80
C LEU A 24 -3.82 4.95 -2.61
N GLY A 25 -4.59 4.21 -1.83
CA GLY A 25 -4.07 3.28 -0.84
C GLY A 25 -3.17 2.23 -1.50
N GLY A 26 -2.27 1.61 -0.71
CA GLY A 26 -1.30 0.66 -1.25
C GLY A 26 -1.96 -0.51 -1.98
N THR A 27 -3.05 -1.05 -1.43
CA THR A 27 -3.80 -2.16 -2.02
C THR A 27 -4.43 -1.79 -3.35
N GLU A 28 -5.17 -0.67 -3.38
CA GLU A 28 -5.86 -0.18 -4.57
C GLU A 28 -4.86 0.11 -5.70
N LYS A 29 -3.74 0.73 -5.35
CA LYS A 29 -2.65 1.03 -6.29
C LYS A 29 -2.07 -0.25 -6.89
N CYS A 30 -1.79 -1.27 -6.06
CA CYS A 30 -1.28 -2.55 -6.54
C CYS A 30 -2.25 -3.23 -7.53
N VAL A 31 -3.54 -3.27 -7.18
CA VAL A 31 -4.55 -3.83 -8.07
C VAL A 31 -4.64 -3.06 -9.39
N ALA A 32 -4.66 -1.73 -9.35
CA ALA A 32 -4.72 -0.90 -10.55
C ALA A 32 -3.51 -1.15 -11.47
N LEU A 33 -2.29 -1.22 -10.93
CA LEU A 33 -1.07 -1.47 -11.70
C LEU A 33 -1.06 -2.88 -12.32
N VAL A 34 -1.41 -3.91 -11.55
CA VAL A 34 -1.45 -5.30 -12.07
C VAL A 34 -2.55 -5.45 -13.13
N ALA A 35 -3.74 -4.90 -12.87
CA ALA A 35 -4.86 -4.96 -13.83
C ALA A 35 -4.50 -4.29 -15.15
N LYS A 36 -3.86 -3.11 -15.10
CA LYS A 36 -3.39 -2.37 -16.27
C LYS A 36 -2.35 -3.17 -17.06
N GLU A 37 -1.37 -3.75 -16.38
CA GLU A 37 -0.31 -4.51 -17.05
C GLU A 37 -0.86 -5.78 -17.70
N LEU A 38 -1.73 -6.52 -17.02
CA LEU A 38 -2.38 -7.71 -17.61
C LEU A 38 -3.26 -7.34 -18.81
N SER A 39 -3.94 -6.19 -18.79
CA SER A 39 -4.71 -5.71 -19.94
C SER A 39 -3.82 -5.37 -21.15
N LYS A 40 -2.64 -4.77 -20.92
CA LYS A 40 -1.63 -4.55 -21.98
C LYS A 40 -1.14 -5.84 -22.59
N GLN A 41 -1.08 -6.91 -21.81
CA GLN A 41 -0.72 -8.27 -22.28
C GLN A 41 -1.85 -8.99 -23.03
N GLY A 42 -2.98 -8.33 -23.25
CA GLY A 42 -4.10 -8.85 -24.03
C GLY A 42 -5.08 -9.71 -23.24
N HIS A 43 -5.07 -9.63 -21.90
CA HIS A 43 -6.09 -10.27 -21.07
C HIS A 43 -7.33 -9.37 -20.96
N ASP A 44 -8.51 -9.99 -20.80
CA ASP A 44 -9.77 -9.32 -20.51
C ASP A 44 -9.90 -9.15 -19.00
N VAL A 45 -9.66 -7.94 -18.49
CA VAL A 45 -9.45 -7.69 -17.06
C VAL A 45 -10.58 -6.89 -16.46
N TYR A 46 -11.08 -7.34 -15.32
CA TYR A 46 -12.13 -6.69 -14.54
C TYR A 46 -11.62 -6.39 -13.13
N VAL A 47 -11.93 -5.20 -12.62
CA VAL A 47 -11.74 -4.81 -11.23
C VAL A 47 -13.12 -4.53 -10.64
N THR A 48 -13.47 -5.21 -9.54
CA THR A 48 -14.81 -5.11 -8.94
C THR A 48 -14.74 -4.72 -7.47
N GLY A 49 -15.76 -4.02 -6.98
CA GLY A 49 -15.81 -3.59 -5.58
C GLY A 49 -16.52 -2.24 -5.41
N GLN A 50 -16.17 -1.52 -4.35
CA GLN A 50 -16.64 -0.15 -4.14
C GLN A 50 -15.76 0.83 -4.92
N ILE A 51 -16.05 0.97 -6.20
CA ILE A 51 -15.23 1.70 -7.17
C ILE A 51 -16.07 2.63 -8.05
N HIS A 52 -15.42 3.53 -8.77
CA HIS A 52 -16.02 4.28 -9.86
C HIS A 52 -15.97 3.46 -11.15
N GLU A 53 -17.12 3.20 -11.78
CA GLU A 53 -17.16 2.52 -13.07
C GLU A 53 -16.52 3.39 -14.16
N ASN A 54 -15.79 2.75 -15.06
CA ASN A 54 -15.25 3.39 -16.25
C ASN A 54 -16.09 3.05 -17.51
N ASN A 55 -15.60 3.43 -18.69
CA ASN A 55 -16.30 3.13 -19.93
C ASN A 55 -16.35 1.60 -20.16
N PRO A 56 -17.47 1.03 -20.59
CA PRO A 56 -17.59 -0.41 -20.90
C PRO A 56 -16.59 -0.92 -21.97
N GLU A 57 -16.07 -0.03 -22.82
CA GLU A 57 -15.05 -0.38 -23.82
C GLU A 57 -13.61 -0.35 -23.29
N ASP A 58 -13.40 0.15 -22.07
CA ASP A 58 -12.07 0.19 -21.46
C ASP A 58 -11.59 -1.22 -21.06
N ASN A 59 -10.29 -1.42 -21.00
CA ASN A 59 -9.66 -2.58 -20.42
C ASN A 59 -8.40 -2.13 -19.65
N PRO A 60 -8.32 -2.30 -18.33
CA PRO A 60 -9.28 -3.01 -17.47
C PRO A 60 -10.62 -2.30 -17.28
N ARG A 61 -11.70 -3.08 -17.10
CA ARG A 61 -13.03 -2.59 -16.76
C ARG A 61 -13.22 -2.54 -15.26
N TYR A 62 -13.67 -1.39 -14.78
CA TYR A 62 -14.00 -1.17 -13.36
C TYR A 62 -15.50 -1.26 -13.18
N LEU A 63 -15.99 -2.21 -12.39
CA LEU A 63 -17.41 -2.52 -12.22
C LEU A 63 -17.81 -2.57 -10.75
N ARG A 64 -18.93 -1.92 -10.39
CA ARG A 64 -19.53 -2.08 -9.07
C ARG A 64 -20.20 -3.45 -8.91
N TYR A 65 -20.54 -3.81 -7.69
CA TYR A 65 -21.22 -5.08 -7.41
C TYR A 65 -22.54 -5.25 -8.17
N GLU A 66 -23.29 -4.17 -8.41
CA GLU A 66 -24.54 -4.20 -9.16
C GLU A 66 -24.34 -4.50 -10.64
N SER A 67 -23.12 -4.42 -11.12
CA SER A 67 -22.74 -4.62 -12.53
C SER A 67 -22.03 -5.94 -12.82
N LEU A 68 -21.95 -6.88 -11.88
CA LEU A 68 -21.26 -8.17 -12.04
C LEU A 68 -21.80 -9.00 -13.21
N SER A 69 -23.07 -8.84 -13.58
CA SER A 69 -23.68 -9.49 -14.75
C SER A 69 -23.02 -9.12 -16.09
N LYS A 70 -22.18 -8.07 -16.12
CA LYS A 70 -21.39 -7.69 -17.29
C LYS A 70 -20.11 -8.52 -17.46
N ILE A 71 -19.74 -9.31 -16.45
CA ILE A 71 -18.58 -10.21 -16.49
C ILE A 71 -18.99 -11.52 -17.15
N PRO A 72 -18.16 -12.12 -18.04
CA PRO A 72 -18.41 -13.45 -18.58
C PRO A 72 -18.59 -14.48 -17.46
N ASN A 73 -19.52 -15.44 -17.64
CA ASN A 73 -19.81 -16.44 -16.63
C ASN A 73 -18.60 -17.34 -16.30
N THR A 74 -17.71 -17.57 -17.26
CA THR A 74 -16.46 -18.32 -17.06
C THR A 74 -15.33 -17.34 -16.79
N ILE A 75 -14.70 -17.46 -15.61
CA ILE A 75 -13.57 -16.67 -15.15
C ILE A 75 -12.34 -17.58 -15.09
N ASP A 76 -11.28 -17.22 -15.84
CA ASP A 76 -10.04 -18.00 -15.84
C ASP A 76 -9.26 -17.83 -14.54
N LEU A 77 -9.25 -16.62 -13.99
CA LEU A 77 -8.60 -16.30 -12.71
C LEU A 77 -9.45 -15.27 -11.94
N LEU A 78 -9.90 -15.66 -10.75
CA LEU A 78 -10.52 -14.79 -9.76
C LEU A 78 -9.51 -14.49 -8.66
N VAL A 79 -9.32 -13.22 -8.32
CA VAL A 79 -8.45 -12.77 -7.24
C VAL A 79 -9.25 -11.94 -6.24
N GLY A 80 -9.54 -12.51 -5.08
CA GLY A 80 -10.08 -11.77 -3.94
C GLY A 80 -8.95 -11.01 -3.24
N VAL A 81 -9.16 -9.75 -2.89
CA VAL A 81 -8.13 -8.89 -2.28
C VAL A 81 -8.58 -8.47 -0.89
N ASN A 82 -7.89 -8.89 0.15
CA ASN A 82 -8.15 -8.62 1.57
C ASN A 82 -9.53 -9.05 2.11
N TYR A 83 -10.57 -9.13 1.30
CA TYR A 83 -11.95 -9.37 1.72
C TYR A 83 -12.44 -10.73 1.28
N ILE A 84 -12.63 -11.66 2.22
CA ILE A 84 -13.04 -13.04 1.92
C ILE A 84 -14.47 -13.15 1.35
N HIS A 85 -15.31 -12.17 1.59
CA HIS A 85 -16.71 -12.16 1.13
C HIS A 85 -16.86 -12.14 -0.40
N TYR A 86 -15.79 -11.90 -1.16
CA TYR A 86 -15.83 -12.02 -2.62
C TYR A 86 -16.35 -13.40 -3.07
N LEU A 87 -16.13 -14.45 -2.28
CA LEU A 87 -16.61 -15.80 -2.55
C LEU A 87 -18.14 -15.86 -2.64
N VAL A 88 -18.85 -14.99 -1.91
CA VAL A 88 -20.31 -14.91 -1.96
C VAL A 88 -20.78 -14.24 -3.26
N TYR A 89 -20.09 -13.18 -3.69
CA TYR A 89 -20.44 -12.49 -4.94
C TYR A 89 -20.18 -13.31 -6.19
N PHE A 90 -19.21 -14.20 -6.14
CA PHE A 90 -18.77 -15.01 -7.30
C PHE A 90 -19.18 -16.48 -7.21
N GLN A 91 -20.07 -16.87 -6.29
CA GLN A 91 -20.47 -18.28 -6.08
C GLN A 91 -21.16 -18.94 -7.28
N ASP A 92 -21.82 -18.14 -8.13
CA ASP A 92 -22.55 -18.63 -9.31
C ASP A 92 -21.73 -18.57 -10.61
N PHE A 93 -20.47 -18.13 -10.55
CA PHE A 93 -19.57 -18.08 -11.69
C PHE A 93 -18.76 -19.40 -11.82
N ASP A 94 -18.45 -19.76 -13.07
CA ASP A 94 -17.52 -20.87 -13.38
C ASP A 94 -16.08 -20.40 -13.27
N VAL A 95 -15.48 -20.50 -12.07
CA VAL A 95 -14.13 -20.04 -11.76
C VAL A 95 -13.13 -21.17 -11.93
N LYS A 96 -12.13 -20.99 -12.82
CA LYS A 96 -11.09 -22.02 -13.08
C LYS A 96 -9.98 -22.00 -12.05
N LYS A 97 -9.54 -20.78 -11.62
CA LYS A 97 -8.54 -20.56 -10.59
C LYS A 97 -8.99 -19.43 -9.68
N ASN A 98 -8.80 -19.64 -8.39
CA ASN A 98 -9.23 -18.73 -7.35
C ASN A 98 -8.07 -18.43 -6.39
N TYR A 99 -7.59 -17.18 -6.39
CA TYR A 99 -6.51 -16.72 -5.51
C TYR A 99 -7.03 -15.71 -4.50
N PHE A 100 -6.45 -15.75 -3.31
CA PHE A 100 -6.74 -14.77 -2.27
C PHE A 100 -5.48 -13.98 -1.94
N TRP A 101 -5.44 -12.71 -2.35
CA TRP A 101 -4.30 -11.81 -2.22
C TRP A 101 -4.46 -10.96 -0.97
N ILE A 102 -3.63 -11.21 0.03
CA ILE A 102 -3.68 -10.55 1.34
C ILE A 102 -2.58 -9.50 1.40
N HIS A 103 -2.95 -8.25 1.73
CA HIS A 103 -2.03 -7.11 1.85
C HIS A 103 -1.72 -6.72 3.30
N ASN A 104 -2.48 -7.24 4.26
CA ASN A 104 -2.37 -6.92 5.69
C ASN A 104 -1.99 -8.16 6.49
N THR A 105 -1.72 -8.00 7.78
CA THR A 105 -1.59 -9.11 8.74
C THR A 105 -2.92 -9.79 9.04
N GLU A 106 -4.02 -9.16 8.66
CA GLU A 106 -5.38 -9.68 8.79
C GLU A 106 -6.09 -9.60 7.44
N TYR A 107 -7.13 -10.40 7.25
CA TYR A 107 -8.07 -10.26 6.16
C TYR A 107 -9.45 -9.88 6.70
N TYR A 108 -10.24 -9.16 5.88
CA TYR A 108 -11.52 -8.64 6.31
C TYR A 108 -12.64 -9.63 6.03
N GLN A 109 -13.49 -9.87 7.04
CA GLN A 109 -14.62 -10.80 7.01
C GLN A 109 -15.98 -10.06 7.07
N TRP A 110 -16.03 -8.86 6.50
CA TRP A 110 -17.27 -8.06 6.47
C TRP A 110 -18.12 -8.41 5.25
N TYR A 111 -19.41 -8.60 5.47
CA TYR A 111 -20.40 -8.76 4.44
C TYR A 111 -21.65 -7.97 4.81
N GLN A 112 -22.10 -7.01 3.97
CA GLN A 112 -23.26 -6.15 4.18
C GLN A 112 -23.34 -5.46 5.56
N GLY A 113 -22.19 -5.12 6.13
CA GLY A 113 -22.08 -4.45 7.42
C GLY A 113 -22.03 -5.39 8.64
N GLU A 114 -22.09 -6.69 8.43
CA GLU A 114 -21.94 -7.69 9.49
C GLU A 114 -20.57 -8.35 9.40
N GLU A 115 -19.93 -8.59 10.55
CA GLU A 115 -18.71 -9.36 10.65
C GLU A 115 -19.04 -10.83 10.40
N LEU A 116 -18.44 -11.45 9.38
CA LEU A 116 -18.55 -12.89 9.18
C LEU A 116 -17.68 -13.61 10.22
N ASP A 117 -18.17 -14.73 10.71
CA ASP A 117 -17.53 -15.52 11.77
C ASP A 117 -16.04 -15.79 11.43
N LYS A 118 -15.16 -15.53 12.39
CA LYS A 118 -13.67 -15.59 12.25
C LYS A 118 -13.10 -16.97 11.98
N ASP A 119 -13.93 -17.91 11.50
CA ASP A 119 -13.52 -19.27 11.31
C ASP A 119 -12.62 -19.39 10.05
N ILE A 120 -11.34 -19.66 10.28
CA ILE A 120 -10.31 -20.09 9.31
C ILE A 120 -10.81 -21.17 8.34
N TYR A 121 -11.84 -21.88 8.75
CA TYR A 121 -12.62 -22.85 7.96
C TYR A 121 -12.98 -22.33 6.55
N HIS A 122 -13.19 -21.03 6.38
CA HIS A 122 -13.59 -20.45 5.10
C HIS A 122 -12.46 -20.40 4.05
N ILE A 123 -11.22 -20.19 4.44
CA ILE A 123 -10.09 -20.22 3.50
C ILE A 123 -9.80 -21.69 3.08
N ARG A 124 -9.81 -22.62 4.03
CA ARG A 124 -9.49 -24.03 3.77
C ARG A 124 -10.55 -24.81 2.99
N ASN A 125 -11.83 -24.45 3.18
CA ASN A 125 -12.96 -25.26 2.65
C ASN A 125 -13.67 -24.64 1.45
N ARG A 126 -13.24 -23.46 0.97
CA ARG A 126 -13.88 -22.79 -0.16
C ARG A 126 -12.89 -22.59 -1.28
N ASN A 127 -12.72 -23.59 -2.12
CA ASN A 127 -12.14 -23.51 -3.49
C ASN A 127 -11.12 -22.35 -3.74
N ILE A 128 -10.32 -21.96 -2.72
CA ILE A 128 -9.18 -21.07 -2.89
C ILE A 128 -8.00 -21.96 -3.23
N ASP A 129 -7.49 -21.80 -4.44
CA ASP A 129 -6.35 -22.59 -4.90
C ASP A 129 -5.06 -22.15 -4.21
N ASN A 130 -4.85 -20.83 -4.07
CA ASN A 130 -3.68 -20.29 -3.41
C ASN A 130 -3.98 -18.98 -2.65
N VAL A 131 -3.25 -18.78 -1.58
CA VAL A 131 -3.14 -17.50 -0.88
C VAL A 131 -1.88 -16.80 -1.34
N VAL A 132 -1.95 -15.50 -1.60
CA VAL A 132 -0.81 -14.71 -2.03
C VAL A 132 -0.36 -13.81 -0.89
N ALA A 133 0.86 -14.04 -0.42
CA ALA A 133 1.61 -13.21 0.51
C ALA A 133 2.60 -12.33 -0.22
N LEU A 134 3.05 -11.23 0.39
CA LEU A 134 3.85 -10.20 -0.27
C LEU A 134 5.36 -10.39 -0.05
N THR A 135 5.75 -11.05 1.04
CA THR A 135 7.15 -11.29 1.43
C THR A 135 7.29 -12.63 2.12
N ARG A 136 8.53 -13.07 2.37
CA ARG A 136 8.80 -14.29 3.16
C ARG A 136 8.26 -14.15 4.59
N TRP A 137 8.47 -13.01 5.23
CA TRP A 137 7.93 -12.74 6.56
C TRP A 137 6.40 -12.86 6.56
N HIS A 138 5.74 -12.22 5.60
CA HIS A 138 4.28 -12.23 5.48
C HIS A 138 3.73 -13.65 5.23
N LYS A 139 4.39 -14.45 4.39
CA LYS A 139 4.04 -15.87 4.20
C LYS A 139 4.11 -16.64 5.52
N ASN A 140 5.21 -16.52 6.25
CA ASN A 140 5.37 -17.22 7.52
C ASN A 140 4.28 -16.78 8.51
N TYR A 141 4.03 -15.46 8.60
CA TYR A 141 2.97 -14.90 9.44
C TYR A 141 1.59 -15.51 9.11
N LEU A 142 1.21 -15.57 7.82
CA LEU A 142 -0.07 -16.14 7.40
C LEU A 142 -0.17 -17.65 7.68
N VAL A 143 0.89 -18.40 7.43
CA VAL A 143 0.96 -19.84 7.73
C VAL A 143 0.76 -20.09 9.22
N ASP A 144 1.48 -19.36 10.07
CA ASP A 144 1.45 -19.57 11.52
C ASP A 144 0.13 -19.12 12.15
N ASN A 145 -0.39 -17.95 11.77
CA ASN A 145 -1.57 -17.37 12.41
C ASN A 145 -2.90 -17.88 11.82
N PHE A 146 -2.93 -18.28 10.54
CA PHE A 146 -4.15 -18.80 9.90
C PHE A 146 -4.09 -20.31 9.61
N SER A 147 -3.08 -21.01 10.15
CA SER A 147 -2.91 -22.47 9.99
C SER A 147 -3.01 -22.92 8.54
N LEU A 148 -2.46 -22.15 7.60
CA LEU A 148 -2.42 -22.50 6.18
C LEU A 148 -1.30 -23.52 5.91
N ASN A 149 -1.42 -24.32 4.84
CA ASN A 149 -0.30 -25.11 4.39
C ASN A 149 0.71 -24.21 3.67
N GLU A 150 2.00 -24.43 3.92
CA GLU A 150 3.05 -23.61 3.32
C GLU A 150 3.03 -23.66 1.77
N GLU A 151 2.69 -24.80 1.20
CA GLU A 151 2.59 -25.02 -0.25
C GLU A 151 1.46 -24.22 -0.92
N ASP A 152 0.39 -23.92 -0.17
CA ASP A 152 -0.77 -23.17 -0.67
C ASP A 152 -0.53 -21.64 -0.63
N VAL A 153 0.58 -21.17 -0.01
CA VAL A 153 0.90 -19.75 0.10
C VAL A 153 2.03 -19.37 -0.86
N LEU A 154 1.69 -18.62 -1.89
CA LEU A 154 2.63 -18.05 -2.86
C LEU A 154 3.21 -16.73 -2.33
N ILE A 155 4.44 -16.40 -2.74
CA ILE A 155 5.03 -15.09 -2.50
C ILE A 155 5.05 -14.32 -3.81
N ILE A 156 4.26 -13.23 -3.88
CA ILE A 156 4.24 -12.30 -5.01
C ILE A 156 4.37 -10.89 -4.44
N ALA A 157 5.49 -10.25 -4.71
CA ALA A 157 5.77 -8.89 -4.25
C ALA A 157 4.79 -7.88 -4.88
N ASN A 158 4.52 -6.80 -4.16
CA ASN A 158 3.71 -5.71 -4.71
C ASN A 158 4.42 -5.04 -5.90
N PRO A 159 3.67 -4.66 -6.95
CA PRO A 159 4.21 -3.89 -8.06
C PRO A 159 4.50 -2.45 -7.63
N VAL A 160 5.47 -1.85 -8.30
CA VAL A 160 5.73 -0.41 -8.25
C VAL A 160 5.53 0.20 -9.63
N ASN A 161 5.12 1.45 -9.68
CA ASN A 161 4.98 2.20 -10.93
C ASN A 161 6.33 2.87 -11.27
N ASP A 162 7.28 2.10 -11.77
CA ASP A 162 8.61 2.58 -12.12
C ASP A 162 8.62 3.54 -13.32
N GLU A 163 7.63 3.43 -14.23
CA GLU A 163 7.43 4.39 -15.32
C GLU A 163 7.12 5.81 -14.81
N ALA A 164 6.55 5.93 -13.61
CA ALA A 164 6.24 7.21 -12.98
C ALA A 164 7.39 7.75 -12.11
N PHE A 165 8.48 7.01 -11.94
CA PHE A 165 9.62 7.46 -11.15
C PHE A 165 10.22 8.71 -11.77
N VAL A 166 10.52 9.68 -10.93
CA VAL A 166 11.13 10.95 -11.34
C VAL A 166 12.64 10.79 -11.26
N ASP A 167 13.33 11.20 -12.31
CA ASP A 167 14.79 11.28 -12.29
C ASP A 167 15.27 12.18 -11.16
N PHE A 168 16.26 11.71 -10.44
CA PHE A 168 16.84 12.48 -9.34
C PHE A 168 18.37 12.56 -9.47
N SER A 169 18.92 13.59 -8.86
CA SER A 169 20.36 13.73 -8.65
C SER A 169 20.61 13.99 -7.18
N TYR A 170 21.55 13.29 -6.59
CA TYR A 170 21.96 13.56 -5.19
C TYR A 170 22.36 15.03 -4.98
N LYS A 171 22.91 15.69 -6.01
CA LYS A 171 23.26 17.12 -5.95
C LYS A 171 22.05 18.06 -5.91
N SER A 172 20.85 17.59 -6.31
CA SER A 172 19.63 18.38 -6.32
C SER A 172 18.73 18.13 -5.10
N LYS A 173 19.14 17.22 -4.22
CA LYS A 173 18.41 16.98 -2.97
C LYS A 173 18.58 18.16 -2.01
N ILE A 174 17.55 18.39 -1.23
CA ILE A 174 17.55 19.43 -0.17
C ILE A 174 18.38 18.85 1.00
N PRO A 175 19.49 19.48 1.38
CA PRO A 175 20.29 18.99 2.50
C PRO A 175 19.48 18.87 3.80
N ASN A 176 19.74 17.84 4.59
CA ASN A 176 19.08 17.58 5.87
C ASN A 176 17.56 17.49 5.77
N SER A 177 17.01 17.06 4.61
CA SER A 177 15.58 16.94 4.41
C SER A 177 15.07 15.54 4.73
N PHE A 178 14.05 15.53 5.57
CA PHE A 178 13.32 14.31 5.98
C PHE A 178 11.95 14.29 5.32
N ILE A 179 11.44 13.10 5.02
CA ILE A 179 10.10 12.92 4.46
C ILE A 179 9.35 11.83 5.22
N TYR A 180 8.04 12.06 5.41
CA TYR A 180 7.08 11.10 5.94
C TYR A 180 5.86 11.02 5.02
N THR A 181 5.48 9.81 4.54
CA THR A 181 4.38 9.63 3.56
C THR A 181 3.43 8.48 3.87
N SER A 182 3.54 7.87 5.02
CA SER A 182 2.65 6.79 5.46
C SER A 182 1.39 7.33 6.15
N HIS A 183 0.41 6.45 6.38
CA HIS A 183 -0.73 6.78 7.22
C HIS A 183 -0.24 7.27 8.59
N SER A 184 -0.89 8.29 9.12
CA SER A 184 -0.43 8.96 10.35
C SER A 184 -0.28 8.05 11.56
N GLU A 185 -1.13 7.01 11.69
CA GLU A 185 -1.06 6.02 12.76
C GLU A 185 0.19 5.14 12.70
N ARG A 186 0.92 5.14 11.57
CA ARG A 186 2.12 4.33 11.38
C ARG A 186 3.40 5.02 11.86
N GLY A 187 3.34 5.74 12.97
CA GLY A 187 4.51 6.33 13.62
C GLY A 187 4.75 7.80 13.34
N LEU A 188 3.81 8.55 12.74
CA LEU A 188 3.97 10.00 12.57
C LEU A 188 4.15 10.70 13.93
N ARG A 189 3.44 10.25 14.97
CA ARG A 189 3.59 10.80 16.32
C ARG A 189 5.03 10.69 16.82
N ASN A 190 5.67 9.54 16.63
CA ASN A 190 7.05 9.33 17.03
C ASN A 190 8.01 10.31 16.31
N VAL A 191 7.79 10.51 14.99
CA VAL A 191 8.57 11.50 14.22
C VAL A 191 8.44 12.90 14.81
N ILE A 192 7.23 13.31 15.15
CA ILE A 192 6.94 14.66 15.69
C ILE A 192 7.53 14.83 17.10
N ASP A 193 7.42 13.81 17.95
CA ASP A 193 7.95 13.86 19.32
C ASP A 193 9.49 13.92 19.32
N GLU A 194 10.15 13.29 18.36
CA GLU A 194 11.60 13.30 18.19
C GLU A 194 12.13 14.50 17.39
N TRP A 195 11.28 15.22 16.67
CA TRP A 195 11.69 16.32 15.80
C TRP A 195 12.48 17.43 16.49
N PRO A 196 12.14 17.89 17.71
CA PRO A 196 12.96 18.85 18.44
C PRO A 196 14.39 18.37 18.67
N SER A 197 14.58 17.10 19.02
CA SER A 197 15.91 16.53 19.25
C SER A 197 16.73 16.40 17.93
N ILE A 198 16.05 16.21 16.81
CA ILE A 198 16.68 16.25 15.49
C ILE A 198 17.19 17.66 15.18
N LEU A 199 16.37 18.69 15.46
CA LEU A 199 16.75 20.10 15.24
C LEU A 199 17.90 20.57 16.13
N GLU A 200 18.06 19.99 17.35
CA GLU A 200 19.23 20.28 18.20
C GLU A 200 20.55 19.86 17.52
N LYS A 201 20.53 18.75 16.76
CA LYS A 201 21.69 18.23 16.04
C LYS A 201 21.84 18.83 14.64
N LEU A 202 20.73 19.11 13.98
CA LEU A 202 20.60 19.59 12.61
C LEU A 202 19.68 20.81 12.58
N PRO A 203 20.15 22.02 12.95
CA PRO A 203 19.28 23.21 13.11
C PRO A 203 18.58 23.67 11.82
N ASP A 204 19.08 23.27 10.66
CA ASP A 204 18.55 23.56 9.32
C ASP A 204 17.75 22.39 8.70
N ALA A 205 17.49 21.33 9.49
CA ALA A 205 16.70 20.21 9.01
C ALA A 205 15.27 20.62 8.63
N THR A 206 14.73 19.95 7.61
CA THR A 206 13.35 20.12 7.16
C THR A 206 12.60 18.79 7.18
N LEU A 207 11.33 18.81 7.57
CA LEU A 207 10.45 17.65 7.58
C LEU A 207 9.26 17.89 6.66
N HIS A 208 9.14 17.07 5.65
CA HIS A 208 8.07 17.08 4.65
C HIS A 208 7.06 15.97 4.95
N ILE A 209 5.82 16.34 5.32
CA ILE A 209 4.76 15.38 5.69
C ILE A 209 3.70 15.38 4.58
N ALA A 210 3.59 14.25 3.87
CA ALA A 210 2.56 14.00 2.87
C ALA A 210 1.73 12.77 3.30
N THR A 211 0.66 12.99 4.06
CA THR A 211 -0.20 11.94 4.59
C THR A 211 -1.67 12.28 4.35
N PRO A 212 -2.55 11.28 4.15
CA PRO A 212 -3.97 11.51 4.01
C PRO A 212 -4.57 12.23 5.20
N SER A 213 -5.41 13.25 4.95
CA SER A 213 -6.04 14.05 6.00
C SER A 213 -7.06 13.24 6.83
N TYR A 214 -7.68 12.22 6.25
CA TYR A 214 -8.65 11.38 6.97
C TYR A 214 -8.04 10.58 8.13
N GLY A 215 -6.74 10.30 8.09
CA GLY A 215 -6.03 9.66 9.19
C GLY A 215 -5.64 10.62 10.33
N LEU A 216 -5.78 11.94 10.12
CA LEU A 216 -5.46 12.93 11.15
C LEU A 216 -6.61 13.14 12.16
N GLU A 217 -7.81 12.67 11.84
CA GLU A 217 -8.97 12.75 12.75
C GLU A 217 -8.78 11.90 14.02
N TYR A 218 -7.95 10.84 13.94
CA TYR A 218 -7.54 10.02 15.08
C TYR A 218 -6.53 10.73 16.00
N PHE A 219 -5.75 11.64 15.46
CA PHE A 219 -5.01 12.57 16.26
C PHE A 219 -5.95 13.70 16.68
N THR A 220 -5.84 14.17 17.90
CA THR A 220 -6.67 15.26 18.43
C THR A 220 -6.91 16.35 17.37
N LYS A 221 -8.08 16.98 17.37
CA LYS A 221 -8.41 18.13 16.47
C LYS A 221 -7.31 19.20 16.42
N ASN A 222 -6.38 19.16 17.34
CA ASN A 222 -5.27 20.09 17.50
C ASN A 222 -3.96 19.61 16.86
N PHE A 223 -3.86 18.37 16.32
CA PHE A 223 -2.57 17.83 15.83
C PHE A 223 -1.97 18.70 14.70
N LEU A 224 -2.78 19.13 13.75
CA LEU A 224 -2.30 20.06 12.72
C LEU A 224 -1.86 21.41 13.31
N HIS A 225 -2.57 21.91 14.32
CA HIS A 225 -2.15 23.13 15.02
C HIS A 225 -0.87 22.95 15.82
N GLU A 226 -0.56 21.74 16.25
CA GLU A 226 0.69 21.39 16.91
C GLU A 226 1.86 21.38 15.93
N ILE A 227 1.71 20.73 14.78
CA ILE A 227 2.82 20.52 13.85
C ILE A 227 3.09 21.71 12.90
N MET A 228 2.05 22.44 12.48
CA MET A 228 2.22 23.55 11.55
C MET A 228 3.16 24.69 12.02
N PRO A 229 3.22 25.06 13.31
CA PRO A 229 4.18 26.06 13.77
C PRO A 229 5.58 25.52 14.07
N MET A 230 5.81 24.18 13.95
CA MET A 230 7.12 23.60 14.25
C MET A 230 8.15 24.03 13.20
N GLN A 231 9.34 24.39 13.67
CA GLN A 231 10.45 24.79 12.80
C GLN A 231 10.77 23.69 11.79
N GLY A 232 10.91 24.06 10.51
CA GLY A 232 11.29 23.17 9.43
C GLY A 232 10.20 22.20 8.96
N VAL A 233 9.00 22.18 9.58
CA VAL A 233 7.92 21.26 9.21
C VAL A 233 7.04 21.85 8.10
N THR A 234 6.78 21.06 7.06
CA THR A 234 5.81 21.37 6.01
C THR A 234 4.82 20.23 5.84
N PHE A 235 3.53 20.54 5.97
CA PHE A 235 2.44 19.57 5.79
C PHE A 235 1.76 19.80 4.44
N TYR A 236 1.71 18.75 3.61
CA TYR A 236 1.17 18.80 2.23
C TYR A 236 -0.24 18.19 2.13
N GLY A 237 -0.69 17.41 3.12
CA GLY A 237 -1.90 16.60 2.97
C GLY A 237 -1.68 15.43 2.01
N SER A 238 -2.76 14.96 1.37
CA SER A 238 -2.67 13.94 0.32
C SER A 238 -2.09 14.54 -0.96
N LEU A 239 -1.10 13.87 -1.53
CA LEU A 239 -0.52 14.20 -2.83
C LEU A 239 -0.86 13.13 -3.85
N GLY A 240 -1.11 13.54 -5.09
CA GLY A 240 -1.12 12.62 -6.23
C GLY A 240 0.28 11.99 -6.44
N GLN A 241 0.33 10.83 -7.09
CA GLN A 241 1.56 10.05 -7.21
C GLN A 241 2.73 10.85 -7.81
N LYS A 242 2.47 11.64 -8.86
CA LYS A 242 3.49 12.45 -9.53
C LYS A 242 4.10 13.50 -8.60
N ASP A 243 3.27 14.21 -7.84
CA ASP A 243 3.73 15.25 -6.91
C ASP A 243 4.47 14.63 -5.73
N LEU A 244 3.97 13.48 -5.23
CA LEU A 244 4.62 12.71 -4.19
C LEU A 244 6.02 12.25 -4.61
N TYR A 245 6.17 11.68 -5.80
CA TYR A 245 7.47 11.24 -6.33
C TYR A 245 8.42 12.42 -6.59
N THR A 246 7.88 13.56 -7.03
CA THR A 246 8.66 14.79 -7.16
C THR A 246 9.19 15.26 -5.80
N LEU A 247 8.41 15.12 -4.74
CA LEU A 247 8.84 15.44 -3.37
C LEU A 247 9.88 14.44 -2.87
N MET A 248 9.66 13.13 -3.07
CA MET A 248 10.63 12.08 -2.72
C MET A 248 11.99 12.32 -3.39
N ALA A 249 11.99 12.67 -4.70
CA ALA A 249 13.21 12.95 -5.45
C ALA A 249 14.05 14.10 -4.87
N LYS A 250 13.42 15.00 -4.11
CA LYS A 250 14.09 16.16 -3.47
C LYS A 250 14.58 15.88 -2.05
N CYS A 251 14.04 14.87 -1.37
CA CYS A 251 14.38 14.59 0.03
C CYS A 251 15.56 13.62 0.13
N GLU A 252 16.36 13.72 1.19
CA GLU A 252 17.50 12.86 1.46
C GLU A 252 17.13 11.63 2.27
N MET A 253 16.28 11.77 3.29
CA MET A 253 16.05 10.74 4.31
C MET A 253 14.56 10.47 4.50
N TRP A 254 14.22 9.20 4.64
CA TRP A 254 12.89 8.76 5.06
C TRP A 254 12.97 8.25 6.50
N TYR A 255 12.47 9.06 7.44
CA TYR A 255 12.44 8.68 8.85
C TYR A 255 11.12 8.00 9.20
N TYR A 256 11.20 6.72 9.54
CA TYR A 256 10.04 5.87 9.79
C TYR A 256 10.23 5.02 11.05
N PRO A 257 10.19 5.63 12.25
CA PRO A 257 10.36 4.96 13.53
C PRO A 257 9.06 4.26 13.96
N SER A 258 8.55 3.37 13.12
CA SER A 258 7.27 2.70 13.28
C SER A 258 7.44 1.29 13.82
N ASP A 259 6.56 0.90 14.75
CA ASP A 259 6.41 -0.48 15.22
C ASP A 259 5.31 -1.24 14.44
N TYR A 260 4.73 -0.60 13.40
CA TYR A 260 3.72 -1.23 12.56
C TYR A 260 4.31 -2.42 11.79
N GLU A 261 3.62 -3.55 11.83
CA GLU A 261 4.04 -4.78 11.13
C GLU A 261 3.75 -4.67 9.63
N GLU A 262 4.66 -4.03 8.90
CA GLU A 262 4.56 -3.91 7.45
C GLU A 262 4.66 -5.27 6.77
N THR A 263 3.69 -5.59 5.92
CA THR A 263 3.68 -6.83 5.13
C THR A 263 4.56 -6.74 3.89
N PHE A 264 4.80 -5.50 3.38
CA PHE A 264 5.72 -5.20 2.26
C PHE A 264 6.36 -3.82 2.39
N CYS A 265 5.55 -2.78 2.61
CA CYS A 265 5.93 -1.37 2.60
C CYS A 265 6.31 -0.82 1.22
N LEU A 266 5.31 -0.52 0.40
CA LEU A 266 5.50 0.15 -0.91
C LEU A 266 6.31 1.43 -0.80
N THR A 267 6.02 2.23 0.24
CA THR A 267 6.73 3.49 0.52
C THR A 267 8.24 3.29 0.60
N ALA A 268 8.72 2.21 1.22
CA ALA A 268 10.16 1.93 1.31
C ALA A 268 10.78 1.74 -0.08
N VAL A 269 10.13 0.97 -0.96
CA VAL A 269 10.61 0.72 -2.33
C VAL A 269 10.60 2.02 -3.14
N GLU A 270 9.54 2.81 -3.04
CA GLU A 270 9.41 4.09 -3.74
C GLU A 270 10.44 5.11 -3.26
N MET A 271 10.70 5.19 -1.96
CA MET A 271 11.75 6.04 -1.39
C MET A 271 13.14 5.66 -1.93
N MET A 272 13.48 4.37 -1.86
CA MET A 272 14.77 3.87 -2.38
C MET A 272 14.89 4.10 -3.90
N GLY A 273 13.80 3.94 -4.65
CA GLY A 273 13.74 4.22 -6.09
C GLY A 273 14.03 5.68 -6.44
N HIS A 274 13.80 6.60 -5.51
CA HIS A 274 14.11 8.03 -5.63
C HIS A 274 15.39 8.43 -4.88
N GLY A 275 16.22 7.46 -4.47
CA GLY A 275 17.47 7.72 -3.77
C GLY A 275 17.30 8.35 -2.38
N VAL A 276 16.17 8.09 -1.73
CA VAL A 276 15.91 8.51 -0.34
C VAL A 276 16.45 7.43 0.58
N THR A 277 17.31 7.78 1.53
CA THR A 277 17.90 6.85 2.49
C THR A 277 16.87 6.51 3.57
N PRO A 278 16.50 5.23 3.74
CA PRO A 278 15.58 4.83 4.81
C PRO A 278 16.28 4.81 6.17
N ILE A 279 15.60 5.33 7.17
CA ILE A 279 15.96 5.23 8.59
C ILE A 279 14.75 4.63 9.30
N THR A 280 14.76 3.31 9.51
CA THR A 280 13.59 2.60 10.00
C THR A 280 13.96 1.59 11.09
N ARG A 281 12.97 1.20 11.89
CA ARG A 281 13.06 -0.03 12.67
C ARG A 281 12.86 -1.21 11.73
N LEU A 282 13.79 -2.18 11.75
CA LEU A 282 13.72 -3.37 10.88
C LEU A 282 12.73 -4.41 11.43
N THR A 283 11.45 -4.01 11.57
CA THR A 283 10.37 -4.89 12.01
C THR A 283 9.67 -5.55 10.83
N ALA A 284 9.13 -6.73 11.05
CA ALA A 284 8.32 -7.46 10.06
C ALA A 284 9.02 -7.56 8.68
N SER A 285 8.32 -7.17 7.60
CA SER A 285 8.88 -7.22 6.25
C SER A 285 9.91 -6.15 5.94
N LEU A 286 10.05 -5.09 6.74
CA LEU A 286 11.05 -4.03 6.48
C LEU A 286 12.46 -4.58 6.41
N GLN A 287 12.83 -5.55 7.26
CA GLN A 287 14.12 -6.24 7.18
C GLN A 287 14.38 -6.92 5.81
N ASN A 288 13.34 -7.36 5.13
CA ASN A 288 13.45 -7.99 3.81
C ASN A 288 13.47 -6.97 2.67
N VAL A 289 12.75 -5.86 2.82
CA VAL A 289 12.56 -4.85 1.77
C VAL A 289 13.73 -3.86 1.76
N VAL A 290 14.10 -3.34 2.92
CA VAL A 290 15.13 -2.31 3.07
C VAL A 290 16.53 -2.93 3.25
N GLY A 291 16.62 -3.95 4.08
CA GLY A 291 17.86 -4.71 4.30
C GLY A 291 19.04 -3.84 4.69
N ALA A 292 20.20 -4.06 4.04
CA ALA A 292 21.45 -3.36 4.31
C ALA A 292 21.48 -1.87 3.86
N LYS A 293 20.41 -1.39 3.21
CA LYS A 293 20.29 0.03 2.85
C LYS A 293 19.64 0.87 3.97
N ASN A 294 19.23 0.21 5.04
CA ASN A 294 18.67 0.89 6.21
C ASN A 294 19.76 1.50 7.07
N ALA A 295 19.49 2.68 7.63
CA ALA A 295 20.20 3.22 8.77
C ALA A 295 19.39 2.94 10.04
N GLU A 296 20.06 2.58 11.13
CA GLU A 296 19.40 2.37 12.42
C GLU A 296 19.31 3.66 13.25
N THR A 297 20.19 4.62 12.93
CA THR A 297 20.22 5.94 13.57
C THR A 297 20.22 7.06 12.53
N ILE A 298 19.91 8.28 12.97
CA ILE A 298 19.92 9.47 12.10
C ILE A 298 21.38 9.76 11.65
N GLU A 299 22.35 9.57 12.54
CA GLU A 299 23.77 9.76 12.24
C GLU A 299 24.25 8.82 11.12
N GLU A 300 23.85 7.55 11.15
CA GLU A 300 24.12 6.59 10.10
C GLU A 300 23.42 6.96 8.79
N GLY A 301 22.15 7.42 8.88
CA GLY A 301 21.36 7.88 7.73
C GLY A 301 22.04 9.03 7.00
N LEU A 302 22.55 10.00 7.73
CA LEU A 302 23.32 11.11 7.18
C LEU A 302 24.61 10.65 6.48
N GLN A 303 25.30 9.65 7.03
CA GLN A 303 26.52 9.10 6.39
C GLN A 303 26.21 8.33 5.11
N LEU A 304 25.04 7.69 5.00
CA LEU A 304 24.63 6.94 3.82
C LEU A 304 24.05 7.84 2.72
N ALA A 305 23.57 9.03 3.07
CA ALA A 305 23.01 10.00 2.13
C ALA A 305 24.10 10.82 1.40
N LEU A 306 25.33 10.84 1.90
CA LEU A 306 26.49 11.50 1.30
C LEU A 306 27.20 10.59 0.28
#